data_e94eff4a86938a8b07ce6af039656e35
#
_entry.id   e94eff4a86938a8b07ce6af039656e35
#
_cell.length_a   1.000
_cell.length_b   1.000
_cell.length_c   1.000
_cell.angle_alpha   90.00
_cell.angle_beta   90.00
_cell.angle_gamma   90.00
#
_symmetry.space_group_name_H-M   'P 1'
#
loop_
_entity.id
_entity.type
_entity.pdbx_description
1 polymer ?
#
loop_
_entity_poly.entity_id
_entity_poly.type
_entity_poly.pdbx_seq_one_letter_code
_entity_poly.pdbx_strand_id
1 'polypeptide(L)'
;MTAPFTLLAEAVRQHGSPLWAYDASTIAERVEQLNVFDTVRFAQKANPNLHVLRLMRAHGLVLDAVSLGEMERAFAAGASVDGDPA
;
A
#
# COMPACT_ATOMS: atom_id res chain seq x y z
N MET A 1 -6.43 -0.26 14.29
CA MET A 1 -5.85 -1.39 15.07
C MET A 1 -4.34 -1.36 14.95
N THR A 2 -3.65 -1.61 16.04
CA THR A 2 -2.19 -1.62 16.07
C THR A 2 -1.70 -3.06 16.16
N ALA A 3 -0.61 -3.39 15.44
CA ALA A 3 -0.05 -4.73 15.49
C ALA A 3 0.38 -5.09 16.92
N PRO A 4 0.12 -6.33 17.38
CA PRO A 4 0.58 -6.76 18.69
C PRO A 4 2.09 -6.69 18.83
N PHE A 5 2.57 -6.35 20.00
CA PHE A 5 4.01 -6.29 20.28
C PHE A 5 4.71 -7.60 19.93
N THR A 6 4.05 -8.73 20.20
CA THR A 6 4.65 -10.05 19.92
C THR A 6 4.94 -10.24 18.42
N LEU A 7 4.06 -9.74 17.53
CA LEU A 7 4.28 -9.81 16.08
C LEU A 7 5.42 -8.90 15.66
N LEU A 8 5.52 -7.72 16.26
CA LEU A 8 6.61 -6.80 15.96
C LEU A 8 7.95 -7.37 16.39
N ALA A 9 8.01 -7.98 17.58
CA ALA A 9 9.23 -8.61 18.07
C ALA A 9 9.63 -9.79 17.17
N GLU A 10 8.67 -10.58 16.70
CA GLU A 10 8.92 -11.67 15.77
C GLU A 10 9.49 -11.16 14.44
N ALA A 11 8.93 -10.07 13.91
CA ALA A 11 9.42 -9.48 12.67
C ALA A 11 10.88 -9.03 12.81
N VAL A 12 11.23 -8.43 13.95
CA VAL A 12 12.63 -8.03 14.22
C VAL A 12 13.54 -9.24 14.26
N ARG A 13 13.11 -10.34 14.88
CA ARG A 13 13.92 -11.56 14.92
C ARG A 13 14.15 -12.15 13.54
N GLN A 14 13.14 -12.10 12.67
CA GLN A 14 13.23 -12.68 11.32
C GLN A 14 13.99 -11.80 10.34
N HIS A 15 13.86 -10.49 10.45
CA HIS A 15 14.35 -9.54 9.43
C HIS A 15 15.43 -8.61 9.95
N GLY A 16 15.72 -8.61 11.25
CA GLY A 16 16.70 -7.72 11.85
C GLY A 16 16.13 -6.33 12.15
N SER A 17 16.97 -5.48 12.69
CA SER A 17 16.62 -4.08 12.99
C SER A 17 17.74 -3.17 12.53
N PRO A 18 17.45 -1.89 12.19
CA PRO A 18 16.12 -1.27 12.22
C PRO A 18 15.17 -1.85 11.16
N LEU A 19 13.86 -1.72 11.39
CA LEU A 19 12.86 -2.34 10.57
C LEU A 19 11.62 -1.44 10.45
N TRP A 20 11.12 -1.25 9.22
CA TRP A 20 9.82 -0.63 8.98
C TRP A 20 8.78 -1.72 8.91
N ALA A 21 7.75 -1.61 9.74
CA ALA A 21 6.65 -2.57 9.75
C ALA A 21 5.34 -1.87 9.38
N TYR A 22 4.57 -2.50 8.49
CA TYR A 22 3.26 -1.99 8.09
C TYR A 22 2.19 -2.99 8.53
N ASP A 23 1.12 -2.46 9.11
CA ASP A 23 -0.02 -3.26 9.52
C ASP A 23 -1.10 -3.21 8.43
N ALA A 24 -1.22 -4.28 7.66
CA ALA A 24 -2.15 -4.34 6.54
C ALA A 24 -3.61 -4.16 6.98
N SER A 25 -3.98 -4.66 8.16
CA SER A 25 -5.35 -4.53 8.63
C SER A 25 -5.69 -3.08 8.98
N THR A 26 -4.75 -2.33 9.53
CA THR A 26 -4.94 -0.91 9.81
C THR A 26 -5.07 -0.12 8.52
N ILE A 27 -4.24 -0.43 7.52
CA ILE A 27 -4.33 0.20 6.20
C ILE A 27 -5.71 -0.07 5.60
N ALA A 28 -6.17 -1.32 5.64
CA ALA A 28 -7.46 -1.70 5.09
C ALA A 28 -8.61 -0.95 5.78
N GLU A 29 -8.56 -0.79 7.10
CA GLU A 29 -9.57 -0.03 7.84
C GLU A 29 -9.61 1.43 7.39
N ARG A 30 -8.45 2.04 7.17
CA ARG A 30 -8.37 3.43 6.71
C ARG A 30 -8.93 3.60 5.31
N VAL A 31 -8.64 2.65 4.42
CA VAL A 31 -9.19 2.66 3.06
C VAL A 31 -10.70 2.53 3.10
N GLU A 32 -11.23 1.65 3.94
CA GLU A 32 -12.67 1.47 4.06
C GLU A 32 -13.40 2.71 4.51
N GLN A 33 -12.78 3.57 5.33
CA GLN A 33 -13.36 4.83 5.75
C GLN A 33 -13.60 5.78 4.58
N LEU A 34 -12.99 5.52 3.43
CA LEU A 34 -13.11 6.34 2.23
C LEU A 34 -14.11 5.77 1.22
N ASN A 35 -14.85 4.71 1.59
CA ASN A 35 -15.74 4.01 0.66
C ASN A 35 -16.96 4.85 0.23
N VAL A 36 -17.17 6.00 0.85
CA VAL A 36 -18.24 6.93 0.44
C VAL A 36 -17.91 7.65 -0.88
N PHE A 37 -16.67 7.62 -1.31
CA PHE A 37 -16.24 8.24 -2.55
C PHE A 37 -16.26 7.22 -3.68
N ASP A 38 -16.60 7.67 -4.90
CA ASP A 38 -16.66 6.77 -6.06
C ASP A 38 -15.30 6.27 -6.48
N THR A 39 -14.29 7.12 -6.40
CA THR A 39 -12.91 6.76 -6.75
C THR A 39 -11.97 7.30 -5.69
N VAL A 40 -11.07 6.46 -5.23
CA VAL A 40 -10.02 6.84 -4.30
C VAL A 40 -8.68 6.63 -4.98
N ARG A 41 -7.82 7.64 -4.93
CA ARG A 41 -6.50 7.61 -5.54
C ARG A 41 -5.42 7.64 -4.48
N PHE A 42 -4.37 6.89 -4.68
CA PHE A 42 -3.22 6.88 -3.79
C PHE A 42 -2.03 7.56 -4.47
N ALA A 43 -1.53 8.63 -3.85
CA ALA A 43 -0.34 9.33 -4.34
C ALA A 43 0.90 8.53 -3.93
N GLN A 44 1.58 7.92 -4.90
CA GLN A 44 2.73 7.07 -4.64
C GLN A 44 3.88 7.78 -3.93
N LYS A 45 4.02 9.08 -4.16
CA LYS A 45 5.09 9.83 -3.51
C LYS A 45 5.04 9.75 -1.99
N ALA A 46 3.85 9.46 -1.43
CA ALA A 46 3.70 9.30 0.02
C ALA A 46 4.37 8.01 0.50
N ASN A 47 4.27 6.94 -0.28
CA ASN A 47 4.91 5.67 0.05
C ASN A 47 4.99 4.79 -1.20
N PRO A 48 6.16 4.70 -1.86
CA PRO A 48 6.30 3.91 -3.09
C PRO A 48 6.65 2.45 -2.84
N ASN A 49 6.55 1.95 -1.60
CA ASN A 49 6.82 0.56 -1.30
C ASN A 49 5.91 -0.35 -2.13
N LEU A 50 6.51 -1.32 -2.83
CA LEU A 50 5.79 -2.16 -3.77
C LEU A 50 4.66 -2.97 -3.11
N HIS A 51 4.90 -3.47 -1.90
CA HIS A 51 3.87 -4.23 -1.19
C HIS A 51 2.71 -3.35 -0.74
N VAL A 52 2.98 -2.11 -0.36
CA VAL A 52 1.93 -1.14 -0.03
C VAL A 52 1.13 -0.79 -1.28
N LEU A 53 1.78 -0.60 -2.43
CA LEU A 53 1.09 -0.33 -3.69
C LEU A 53 0.18 -1.48 -4.09
N ARG A 54 0.64 -2.72 -3.94
CA ARG A 54 -0.17 -3.91 -4.20
C ARG A 54 -1.39 -3.97 -3.29
N LEU A 55 -1.21 -3.63 -2.01
CA LEU A 55 -2.31 -3.62 -1.06
C LEU A 55 -3.35 -2.56 -1.43
N MET A 56 -2.91 -1.34 -1.79
CA MET A 56 -3.82 -0.29 -2.23
C MET A 56 -4.60 -0.70 -3.46
N ARG A 57 -3.92 -1.29 -4.44
CA ARG A 57 -4.58 -1.77 -5.66
C ARG A 57 -5.58 -2.88 -5.35
N ALA A 58 -5.25 -3.79 -4.45
CA ALA A 58 -6.15 -4.87 -4.05
C ALA A 58 -7.44 -4.34 -3.42
N HIS A 59 -7.37 -3.18 -2.78
CA HIS A 59 -8.55 -2.52 -2.20
C HIS A 59 -9.24 -1.57 -3.17
N GLY A 60 -8.86 -1.60 -4.43
CA GLY A 60 -9.56 -0.85 -5.47
C GLY A 60 -9.12 0.59 -5.66
N LEU A 61 -8.00 1.00 -5.06
CA LEU A 61 -7.47 2.34 -5.26
C LEU A 61 -6.75 2.46 -6.59
N VAL A 62 -6.85 3.63 -7.20
CA VAL A 62 -6.08 3.98 -8.39
C VAL A 62 -4.75 4.57 -7.93
N LEU A 63 -3.65 4.12 -8.52
CA LEU A 63 -2.33 4.61 -8.18
C LEU A 63 -1.97 5.82 -9.04
N ASP A 64 -1.67 6.95 -8.40
CA ASP A 64 -1.20 8.15 -9.09
C ASP A 64 0.31 8.17 -9.14
N ALA A 65 0.86 8.33 -10.35
CA ALA A 65 2.29 8.40 -10.58
C ALA A 65 2.65 9.74 -11.22
N VAL A 66 3.72 10.37 -10.72
CA VAL A 66 4.18 11.67 -11.23
C VAL A 66 5.57 11.58 -11.85
N SER A 67 6.14 10.39 -11.96
CA SER A 67 7.45 10.17 -12.59
C SER A 67 7.47 8.83 -13.29
N LEU A 68 8.45 8.65 -14.19
CA LEU A 68 8.63 7.36 -14.87
C LEU A 68 8.89 6.24 -13.87
N GLY A 69 9.72 6.49 -12.87
CA GLY A 69 10.00 5.48 -11.83
C GLY A 69 8.76 5.07 -11.07
N GLU A 70 7.88 6.02 -10.75
CA GLU A 70 6.61 5.71 -10.11
C GLU A 70 5.68 4.91 -11.02
N MET A 71 5.66 5.23 -12.32
CA MET A 71 4.89 4.44 -13.29
C MET A 71 5.38 3.00 -13.35
N GLU A 72 6.69 2.80 -13.39
CA GLU A 72 7.27 1.47 -13.40
C GLU A 72 6.89 0.68 -12.14
N ARG A 73 6.92 1.33 -10.97
CA ARG A 73 6.50 0.69 -9.73
C ARG A 73 5.02 0.35 -9.74
N ALA A 74 4.18 1.23 -10.27
CA ALA A 74 2.74 0.98 -10.37
C ALA A 74 2.47 -0.25 -11.23
N PHE A 75 3.13 -0.37 -12.38
CA PHE A 75 2.99 -1.54 -13.25
C PHE A 75 3.48 -2.81 -12.56
N ALA A 76 4.60 -2.74 -11.85
CA ALA A 76 5.10 -3.88 -11.07
C ALA A 76 4.13 -4.31 -9.98
N ALA A 77 3.34 -3.37 -9.44
CA ALA A 77 2.29 -3.67 -8.47
C ALA A 77 1.00 -4.18 -9.11
N GLY A 78 0.94 -4.24 -10.44
CA GLY A 78 -0.19 -4.78 -11.18
C GLY A 78 -1.14 -3.75 -11.75
N ALA A 79 -0.81 -2.45 -11.70
CA ALA A 79 -1.65 -1.41 -12.29
C ALA A 79 -1.65 -1.51 -13.81
N SER A 80 -2.71 -1.01 -14.44
CA SER A 80 -2.82 -0.92 -15.89
C SER A 80 -2.87 0.53 -16.34
N VAL A 81 -2.60 0.75 -17.62
CA VAL A 81 -2.66 2.11 -18.20
C VAL A 81 -4.08 2.68 -18.18
N ASP A 82 -5.08 1.83 -18.08
CA ASP A 82 -6.49 2.27 -18.06
C ASP A 82 -6.94 2.70 -16.68
N GLY A 83 -6.05 2.67 -15.70
CA GLY A 83 -6.40 3.02 -14.34
C GLY A 83 -7.34 2.00 -13.71
N ASP A 84 -7.26 0.75 -14.12
CA ASP A 84 -8.13 -0.31 -13.64
C ASP A 84 -7.95 -0.53 -12.14
N PRO A 85 -8.98 -0.32 -11.33
CA PRO A 85 -8.87 -0.58 -9.90
C PRO A 85 -8.95 -2.05 -9.56
N ALA A 86 -9.02 -2.90 -10.54
CA ALA A 86 -9.12 -4.35 -10.39
C ALA A 86 -10.53 -4.88 -10.28
#